data_c5e7607d916c8a12ee505d219c1aac04
#
_entry.id   c5e7607d916c8a12ee505d219c1aac04
#
_cell.length_a   1.000
_cell.length_b   1.000
_cell.length_c   1.000
_cell.angle_alpha   90.00
_cell.angle_beta   90.00
_cell.angle_gamma   90.00
#
_symmetry.space_group_name_H-M   'P 1'
#
loop_
_entity.id
_entity.type
_entity.pdbx_description
1 polymer ?
#
loop_
_entity_poly.entity_id
_entity_poly.type
_entity_poly.pdbx_seq_one_letter_code
_entity_poly.pdbx_strand_id
1 'polypeptide(L)'
;DVCSSDREAQQERVQEIPLSELHPFEGHPFRVVDDEEMMKTAESVRDFGVLTPAIVRPDPDGGYEIVSGHRRHRASELAGKETMPAIVRDLDDDAAIILMVDANLQRESILPSERAFAYKMKLDAIKHQGQRTDLTSSQVGMKLQAMDIVGQEAGESRNQVHRYIRLTELIPELLDMVDTGQIKFNPAVELSYLASEEQKDFLSAMDYAQAAPSLSQAQRIKKLAQEGEC
;
A
#
# COMPACT_ATOMS: atom_id res chain seq x y z
N ASP A 1 -33.15 36.32 -12.43
CA ASP A 1 -31.78 36.82 -12.31
C ASP A 1 -30.95 35.79 -11.59
N VAL A 2 -30.24 35.08 -12.40
CA VAL A 2 -28.89 34.51 -12.26
C VAL A 2 -28.42 34.19 -10.83
N CYS A 3 -28.53 32.94 -10.47
CA CYS A 3 -27.61 32.31 -9.57
C CYS A 3 -26.91 31.17 -10.37
N SER A 4 -25.99 31.58 -11.22
CA SER A 4 -24.98 30.70 -11.77
C SER A 4 -24.04 30.35 -10.64
N SER A 5 -24.26 29.21 -10.02
CA SER A 5 -23.27 28.60 -9.16
C SER A 5 -22.12 28.16 -10.05
N ASP A 6 -21.10 28.97 -10.08
CA ASP A 6 -19.77 28.67 -10.61
C ASP A 6 -19.14 27.51 -9.82
N ARG A 7 -19.59 26.30 -10.09
CA ARG A 7 -18.71 25.16 -10.03
C ARG A 7 -17.88 25.22 -11.30
N GLU A 8 -16.93 26.12 -11.33
CA GLU A 8 -15.78 25.92 -12.20
C GLU A 8 -15.22 24.54 -11.83
N ALA A 9 -15.49 23.57 -12.68
CA ALA A 9 -14.72 22.35 -12.72
C ALA A 9 -13.26 22.84 -12.83
N GLN A 10 -12.50 22.75 -11.73
CA GLN A 10 -11.06 23.02 -11.76
C GLN A 10 -10.51 22.08 -12.81
N GLN A 11 -10.28 22.63 -14.03
CA GLN A 11 -9.60 21.88 -15.07
C GLN A 11 -8.26 21.50 -14.48
N GLU A 12 -8.09 20.20 -14.25
CA GLU A 12 -6.83 19.62 -13.79
C GLU A 12 -5.75 20.05 -14.78
N ARG A 13 -4.94 21.03 -14.40
CA ARG A 13 -3.85 21.54 -15.24
C ARG A 13 -2.60 20.76 -14.92
N VAL A 14 -2.00 20.20 -15.99
CA VAL A 14 -0.65 19.64 -15.88
C VAL A 14 0.34 20.78 -15.71
N GLN A 15 1.19 20.69 -14.70
CA GLN A 15 2.23 21.63 -14.38
C GLN A 15 3.58 20.93 -14.37
N GLU A 16 4.63 21.62 -14.83
CA GLU A 16 6.01 21.15 -14.67
C GLU A 16 6.49 21.51 -13.28
N ILE A 17 6.70 20.51 -12.43
CA ILE A 17 7.14 20.69 -11.04
C ILE A 17 8.61 20.23 -10.92
N PRO A 18 9.49 21.03 -10.28
CA PRO A 18 10.85 20.62 -9.99
C PRO A 18 10.88 19.32 -9.18
N LEU A 19 11.76 18.39 -9.54
CA LEU A 19 11.89 17.13 -8.78
C LEU A 19 12.30 17.37 -7.33
N SER A 20 13.02 18.46 -7.06
CA SER A 20 13.42 18.86 -5.70
C SER A 20 12.26 19.31 -4.80
N GLU A 21 11.10 19.61 -5.37
CA GLU A 21 9.89 19.98 -4.64
C GLU A 21 8.93 18.80 -4.45
N LEU A 22 9.28 17.61 -4.98
CA LEU A 22 8.47 16.40 -4.92
C LEU A 22 8.98 15.46 -3.84
N HIS A 23 8.11 15.10 -2.90
CA HIS A 23 8.42 14.19 -1.81
C HIS A 23 7.62 12.89 -1.91
N PRO A 24 8.21 11.73 -1.57
CA PRO A 24 7.45 10.49 -1.49
C PRO A 24 6.34 10.57 -0.45
N PHE A 25 5.21 9.90 -0.68
CA PHE A 25 4.14 9.75 0.31
C PHE A 25 4.68 9.05 1.57
N GLU A 26 4.41 9.65 2.75
CA GLU A 26 4.84 9.05 4.01
C GLU A 26 4.15 7.69 4.23
N GLY A 27 4.95 6.66 4.54
CA GLY A 27 4.44 5.30 4.71
C GLY A 27 3.97 4.61 3.43
N HIS A 28 4.41 5.08 2.25
CA HIS A 28 4.08 4.46 0.95
C HIS A 28 4.39 2.96 0.95
N PRO A 29 3.39 2.07 0.78
CA PRO A 29 3.58 0.64 0.97
C PRO A 29 4.27 -0.05 -0.21
N PHE A 30 4.28 0.56 -1.39
CA PHE A 30 4.81 -0.04 -2.62
C PHE A 30 6.28 0.32 -2.81
N ARG A 31 7.13 -0.68 -2.94
CA ARG A 31 8.57 -0.48 -3.13
C ARG A 31 8.87 0.15 -4.51
N VAL A 32 9.77 1.11 -4.51
CA VAL A 32 10.39 1.65 -5.73
C VAL A 32 11.80 1.10 -5.77
N VAL A 33 12.06 0.20 -6.71
CA VAL A 33 13.34 -0.50 -6.84
C VAL A 33 13.98 -0.12 -8.16
N ASP A 34 15.30 0.09 -8.16
CA ASP A 34 16.07 0.36 -9.37
C ASP A 34 16.44 -0.96 -10.07
N ASP A 35 15.41 -1.63 -10.57
CA ASP A 35 15.51 -2.86 -11.34
C ASP A 35 15.66 -2.59 -12.86
N GLU A 36 15.80 -3.66 -13.65
CA GLU A 36 15.93 -3.55 -15.12
C GLU A 36 14.73 -2.85 -15.76
N GLU A 37 13.53 -3.02 -15.21
CA GLU A 37 12.31 -2.36 -15.65
C GLU A 37 12.34 -0.85 -15.36
N MET A 38 12.89 -0.45 -14.21
CA MET A 38 13.10 0.95 -13.86
C MET A 38 14.11 1.59 -14.83
N MET A 39 15.19 0.90 -15.18
CA MET A 39 16.18 1.41 -16.14
C MET A 39 15.56 1.62 -17.52
N LYS A 40 14.74 0.69 -18.02
CA LYS A 40 13.98 0.86 -19.25
C LYS A 40 13.01 2.04 -19.18
N THR A 41 12.38 2.23 -18.03
CA THR A 41 11.50 3.38 -17.80
C THR A 41 12.28 4.69 -17.83
N ALA A 42 13.45 4.73 -17.20
CA ALA A 42 14.33 5.91 -17.20
C ALA A 42 14.85 6.24 -18.61
N GLU A 43 15.19 5.24 -19.44
CA GLU A 43 15.55 5.44 -20.83
C GLU A 43 14.38 6.05 -21.63
N SER A 44 13.18 5.50 -21.47
CA SER A 44 11.98 6.05 -22.11
C SER A 44 11.70 7.49 -21.68
N VAL A 45 11.85 7.79 -20.38
CA VAL A 45 11.69 9.16 -19.85
C VAL A 45 12.76 10.10 -20.40
N ARG A 46 13.99 9.61 -20.61
CA ARG A 46 15.06 10.40 -21.20
C ARG A 46 14.74 10.81 -22.64
N ASP A 47 14.22 9.87 -23.43
CA ASP A 47 13.97 10.04 -24.86
C ASP A 47 12.66 10.78 -25.18
N PHE A 48 11.61 10.49 -24.43
CA PHE A 48 10.25 10.96 -24.70
C PHE A 48 9.65 11.83 -23.60
N GLY A 49 10.32 11.97 -22.46
CA GLY A 49 9.76 12.61 -21.27
C GLY A 49 8.72 11.74 -20.57
N VAL A 50 8.10 12.30 -19.53
CA VAL A 50 7.02 11.64 -18.78
C VAL A 50 5.70 11.87 -19.51
N LEU A 51 5.17 10.84 -20.17
CA LEU A 51 3.97 10.94 -20.99
C LEU A 51 2.68 11.04 -20.15
N THR A 52 2.64 10.42 -18.99
CA THR A 52 1.48 10.47 -18.07
C THR A 52 1.88 11.26 -16.84
N PRO A 53 1.21 12.39 -16.51
CA PRO A 53 1.56 13.21 -15.37
C PRO A 53 1.38 12.45 -14.05
N ALA A 54 2.20 12.79 -13.05
CA ALA A 54 2.00 12.34 -11.68
C ALA A 54 0.76 13.02 -11.07
N ILE A 55 0.23 12.46 -9.98
CA ILE A 55 -0.74 13.14 -9.13
C ILE A 55 -0.04 13.47 -7.82
N VAL A 56 -0.09 14.73 -7.44
CA VAL A 56 0.56 15.26 -6.24
C VAL A 56 -0.43 16.09 -5.44
N ARG A 57 -0.16 16.28 -4.16
CA ARG A 57 -0.91 17.24 -3.31
C ARG A 57 0.06 18.23 -2.66
N PRO A 58 -0.39 19.43 -2.28
CA PRO A 58 0.45 20.35 -1.51
C PRO A 58 0.86 19.71 -0.18
N ASP A 59 2.15 19.84 0.16
CA ASP A 59 2.68 19.40 1.45
C ASP A 59 2.67 20.59 2.44
N PRO A 60 2.13 20.44 3.66
CA PRO A 60 2.16 21.49 4.68
C PRO A 60 3.57 21.98 5.02
N ASP A 61 4.58 21.15 4.91
CA ASP A 61 5.98 21.47 5.18
C ASP A 61 6.69 22.11 3.97
N GLY A 62 5.99 22.25 2.85
CA GLY A 62 6.43 22.87 1.60
C GLY A 62 6.69 21.87 0.50
N GLY A 63 6.51 22.31 -0.75
CA GLY A 63 6.55 21.44 -1.93
C GLY A 63 5.28 20.60 -2.10
N TYR A 64 5.44 19.41 -2.65
CA TYR A 64 4.32 18.53 -2.99
C TYR A 64 4.62 17.08 -2.63
N GLU A 65 3.65 16.42 -2.03
CA GLU A 65 3.68 14.99 -1.77
C GLU A 65 3.13 14.21 -2.96
N ILE A 66 3.86 13.17 -3.40
CA ILE A 66 3.50 12.35 -4.55
C ILE A 66 2.44 11.32 -4.12
N VAL A 67 1.21 11.46 -4.60
CA VAL A 67 0.13 10.49 -4.38
C VAL A 67 0.18 9.34 -5.41
N SER A 68 0.48 9.64 -6.66
CA SER A 68 0.67 8.64 -7.72
C SER A 68 1.78 9.04 -8.67
N GLY A 69 2.70 8.12 -8.95
CA GLY A 69 3.78 8.35 -9.90
C GLY A 69 5.19 8.24 -9.33
N HIS A 70 5.38 7.61 -8.18
CA HIS A 70 6.68 7.41 -7.54
C HIS A 70 7.73 6.77 -8.46
N ARG A 71 7.37 5.75 -9.26
CA ARG A 71 8.28 5.17 -10.25
C ARG A 71 8.65 6.15 -11.36
N ARG A 72 7.71 7.01 -11.80
CA ARG A 72 7.97 8.06 -12.81
C ARG A 72 8.89 9.15 -12.27
N HIS A 73 8.70 9.53 -10.99
CA HIS A 73 9.60 10.43 -10.29
C HIS A 73 11.02 9.85 -10.26
N ARG A 74 11.18 8.60 -9.76
CA ARG A 74 12.48 7.94 -9.73
C ARG A 74 13.13 7.80 -11.10
N ALA A 75 12.35 7.44 -12.12
CA ALA A 75 12.83 7.35 -13.50
C ALA A 75 13.27 8.72 -14.05
N SER A 76 12.60 9.81 -13.66
CA SER A 76 12.99 11.18 -14.04
C SER A 76 14.32 11.59 -13.41
N GLU A 77 14.53 11.24 -12.14
CA GLU A 77 15.84 11.45 -11.47
C GLU A 77 16.97 10.70 -12.20
N LEU A 78 16.75 9.39 -12.47
CA LEU A 78 17.72 8.55 -13.20
C LEU A 78 17.97 9.04 -14.63
N ALA A 79 16.95 9.63 -15.26
CA ALA A 79 17.09 10.24 -16.58
C ALA A 79 17.75 11.63 -16.57
N GLY A 80 18.04 12.19 -15.40
CA GLY A 80 18.66 13.51 -15.24
C GLY A 80 17.74 14.66 -15.63
N LYS A 81 16.40 14.50 -15.46
CA LYS A 81 15.43 15.58 -15.63
C LYS A 81 15.44 16.50 -14.42
N GLU A 82 15.14 17.77 -14.63
CA GLU A 82 15.00 18.77 -13.56
C GLU A 82 13.57 18.90 -13.06
N THR A 83 12.60 18.64 -13.96
CA THR A 83 11.17 18.73 -13.69
C THR A 83 10.44 17.49 -14.18
N MET A 84 9.21 17.29 -13.71
CA MET A 84 8.28 16.33 -14.28
C MET A 84 6.85 16.89 -14.32
N PRO A 85 6.03 16.47 -15.30
CA PRO A 85 4.64 16.86 -15.38
C PRO A 85 3.84 16.23 -14.23
N ALA A 86 3.08 17.05 -13.51
CA ALA A 86 2.21 16.62 -12.43
C ALA A 86 0.88 17.39 -12.44
N ILE A 87 -0.14 16.77 -11.89
CA ILE A 87 -1.45 17.36 -11.60
C ILE A 87 -1.54 17.56 -10.10
N VAL A 88 -1.71 18.82 -9.67
CA VAL A 88 -1.90 19.16 -8.27
C VAL A 88 -3.36 18.98 -7.91
N ARG A 89 -3.64 18.16 -6.89
CA ARG A 89 -4.97 17.95 -6.31
C ARG A 89 -4.96 18.34 -4.83
N ASP A 90 -5.98 19.03 -4.41
CA ASP A 90 -6.21 19.27 -2.98
C ASP A 90 -6.92 18.05 -2.39
N LEU A 91 -6.14 17.17 -1.76
CA LEU A 91 -6.61 15.91 -1.20
C LEU A 91 -6.30 15.87 0.29
N ASP A 92 -7.28 15.51 1.10
CA ASP A 92 -7.02 15.14 2.49
C ASP A 92 -6.28 13.78 2.56
N ASP A 93 -5.79 13.42 3.75
CA ASP A 93 -4.98 12.22 3.94
C ASP A 93 -5.72 10.93 3.52
N ASP A 94 -6.99 10.81 3.88
CA ASP A 94 -7.80 9.64 3.56
C ASP A 94 -8.02 9.51 2.04
N ALA A 95 -8.33 10.62 1.36
CA ALA A 95 -8.51 10.63 -0.10
C ALA A 95 -7.20 10.34 -0.84
N ALA A 96 -6.09 10.87 -0.35
CA ALA A 96 -4.76 10.62 -0.91
C ALA A 96 -4.37 9.15 -0.76
N ILE A 97 -4.57 8.53 0.41
CA ILE A 97 -4.33 7.11 0.66
C ILE A 97 -5.17 6.24 -0.29
N ILE A 98 -6.46 6.49 -0.39
CA ILE A 98 -7.36 5.71 -1.25
C ILE A 98 -6.88 5.79 -2.70
N LEU A 99 -6.62 7.00 -3.21
CA LEU A 99 -6.16 7.20 -4.59
C LEU A 99 -4.80 6.52 -4.85
N MET A 100 -3.86 6.64 -3.91
CA MET A 100 -2.54 6.00 -4.00
C MET A 100 -2.66 4.46 -4.07
N VAL A 101 -3.48 3.87 -3.21
CA VAL A 101 -3.68 2.42 -3.18
C VAL A 101 -4.34 1.96 -4.47
N ASP A 102 -5.41 2.63 -4.93
CA ASP A 102 -6.13 2.25 -6.16
C ASP A 102 -5.25 2.33 -7.40
N ALA A 103 -4.41 3.37 -7.50
CA ALA A 103 -3.47 3.52 -8.61
C ALA A 103 -2.40 2.40 -8.67
N ASN A 104 -2.14 1.72 -7.55
CA ASN A 104 -1.11 0.68 -7.47
C ASN A 104 -1.68 -0.75 -7.45
N LEU A 105 -2.92 -0.97 -6.97
CA LEU A 105 -3.54 -2.30 -6.93
C LEU A 105 -3.78 -2.91 -8.32
N GLN A 106 -3.73 -2.09 -9.38
CA GLN A 106 -3.86 -2.54 -10.77
C GLN A 106 -2.55 -3.11 -11.36
N ARG A 107 -1.44 -3.09 -10.60
CA ARG A 107 -0.14 -3.59 -11.08
C ARG A 107 -0.15 -5.12 -11.12
N GLU A 108 0.47 -5.70 -12.15
CA GLU A 108 0.52 -7.15 -12.36
C GLU A 108 1.29 -7.89 -11.26
N SER A 109 2.33 -7.25 -10.70
CA SER A 109 3.16 -7.84 -9.65
C SER A 109 3.20 -6.95 -8.41
N ILE A 110 2.46 -7.32 -7.37
CA ILE A 110 2.47 -6.68 -6.06
C ILE A 110 2.90 -7.74 -5.04
N LEU A 111 3.88 -7.40 -4.22
CA LEU A 111 4.33 -8.30 -3.14
C LEU A 111 3.21 -8.52 -2.11
N PRO A 112 3.17 -9.70 -1.46
CA PRO A 112 2.20 -9.96 -0.40
C PRO A 112 2.22 -8.91 0.72
N SER A 113 3.41 -8.45 1.13
CA SER A 113 3.57 -7.39 2.13
C SER A 113 2.99 -6.06 1.64
N GLU A 114 3.30 -5.64 0.42
CA GLU A 114 2.79 -4.40 -0.17
C GLU A 114 1.26 -4.41 -0.21
N ARG A 115 0.66 -5.52 -0.66
CA ARG A 115 -0.79 -5.69 -0.69
C ARG A 115 -1.41 -5.66 0.71
N ALA A 116 -0.74 -6.27 1.69
CA ALA A 116 -1.20 -6.29 3.08
C ALA A 116 -1.26 -4.89 3.69
N PHE A 117 -0.19 -4.10 3.57
CA PHE A 117 -0.15 -2.72 4.05
C PHE A 117 -1.08 -1.81 3.26
N ALA A 118 -1.17 -1.95 1.95
CA ALA A 118 -2.09 -1.18 1.11
C ALA A 118 -3.56 -1.39 1.53
N TYR A 119 -3.98 -2.64 1.74
CA TYR A 119 -5.34 -2.94 2.22
C TYR A 119 -5.59 -2.39 3.63
N LYS A 120 -4.60 -2.47 4.52
CA LYS A 120 -4.71 -1.91 5.88
C LYS A 120 -4.91 -0.40 5.82
N MET A 121 -4.05 0.32 5.08
CA MET A 121 -4.13 1.77 4.94
C MET A 121 -5.47 2.20 4.33
N LYS A 122 -5.90 1.57 3.23
CA LYS A 122 -7.18 1.89 2.58
C LYS A 122 -8.37 1.61 3.48
N LEU A 123 -8.35 0.47 4.21
CA LEU A 123 -9.39 0.12 5.17
C LEU A 123 -9.51 1.18 6.27
N ASP A 124 -8.38 1.67 6.78
CA ASP A 124 -8.38 2.66 7.85
C ASP A 124 -8.83 4.04 7.33
N ALA A 125 -8.42 4.44 6.13
CA ALA A 125 -8.88 5.67 5.47
C ALA A 125 -10.42 5.66 5.24
N ILE A 126 -10.96 4.56 4.71
CA ILE A 126 -12.43 4.44 4.50
C ILE A 126 -13.19 4.52 5.83
N LYS A 127 -12.68 3.90 6.91
CA LYS A 127 -13.30 4.01 8.23
C LYS A 127 -13.30 5.44 8.76
N HIS A 128 -12.19 6.17 8.61
CA HIS A 128 -12.09 7.57 9.04
C HIS A 128 -13.11 8.44 8.29
N GLN A 129 -13.23 8.28 6.98
CA GLN A 129 -14.25 8.98 6.18
C GLN A 129 -15.68 8.63 6.62
N GLY A 130 -15.95 7.34 6.88
CA GLY A 130 -17.26 6.88 7.37
C GLY A 130 -17.62 7.46 8.76
N GLN A 131 -16.65 7.59 9.66
CA GLN A 131 -16.87 8.20 10.98
C GLN A 131 -17.20 9.70 10.91
N ARG A 132 -16.67 10.41 9.91
CA ARG A 132 -17.00 11.83 9.69
C ARG A 132 -18.43 12.04 9.18
N THR A 133 -19.00 11.05 8.50
CA THR A 133 -20.32 11.16 7.85
C THR A 133 -21.45 10.49 8.64
N ASP A 134 -21.17 9.51 9.50
CA ASP A 134 -22.22 8.72 10.18
C ASP A 134 -21.92 8.52 11.67
N LEU A 135 -22.60 9.29 12.52
CA LEU A 135 -22.50 9.24 13.98
C LEU A 135 -23.27 8.09 14.64
N THR A 136 -24.01 7.28 13.87
CA THR A 136 -24.97 6.30 14.40
C THR A 136 -24.62 4.84 14.15
N SER A 137 -23.66 4.54 13.27
CA SER A 137 -23.27 3.17 12.92
C SER A 137 -22.31 2.54 13.93
N SER A 138 -22.48 1.25 14.24
CA SER A 138 -21.56 0.54 15.11
C SER A 138 -20.19 0.36 14.42
N GLN A 139 -19.10 0.48 15.18
CA GLN A 139 -17.72 0.32 14.67
C GLN A 139 -17.49 -1.03 13.95
N VAL A 140 -18.16 -2.10 14.41
CA VAL A 140 -18.06 -3.42 13.78
C VAL A 140 -18.74 -3.44 12.41
N GLY A 141 -19.91 -2.81 12.29
CA GLY A 141 -20.62 -2.70 11.01
C GLY A 141 -19.83 -1.91 9.98
N MET A 142 -19.27 -0.77 10.37
CA MET A 142 -18.41 0.06 9.48
C MET A 142 -17.16 -0.70 9.03
N LYS A 143 -16.51 -1.45 9.92
CA LYS A 143 -15.32 -2.26 9.56
C LYS A 143 -15.66 -3.34 8.54
N LEU A 144 -16.77 -4.04 8.70
CA LEU A 144 -17.20 -5.08 7.75
C LEU A 144 -17.54 -4.48 6.39
N GLN A 145 -18.25 -3.37 6.37
CA GLN A 145 -18.61 -2.66 5.14
C GLN A 145 -17.38 -2.12 4.42
N ALA A 146 -16.42 -1.53 5.14
CA ALA A 146 -15.16 -1.05 4.56
C ALA A 146 -14.32 -2.18 3.96
N MET A 147 -14.29 -3.37 4.61
CA MET A 147 -13.62 -4.55 4.04
C MET A 147 -14.31 -5.06 2.77
N ASP A 148 -15.64 -4.97 2.68
CA ASP A 148 -16.37 -5.34 1.47
C ASP A 148 -16.05 -4.39 0.32
N ILE A 149 -15.97 -3.09 0.59
CA ILE A 149 -15.56 -2.07 -0.41
C ILE A 149 -14.17 -2.38 -0.93
N VAL A 150 -13.18 -2.53 -0.04
CA VAL A 150 -11.79 -2.85 -0.43
C VAL A 150 -11.74 -4.14 -1.25
N GLY A 151 -12.47 -5.18 -0.85
CA GLY A 151 -12.52 -6.45 -1.57
C GLY A 151 -13.14 -6.32 -2.95
N GLN A 152 -14.26 -5.62 -3.07
CA GLN A 152 -14.96 -5.43 -4.33
C GLN A 152 -14.08 -4.68 -5.35
N GLU A 153 -13.40 -3.62 -4.93
CA GLU A 153 -12.53 -2.81 -5.80
C GLU A 153 -11.25 -3.57 -6.20
N ALA A 154 -10.74 -4.44 -5.34
CA ALA A 154 -9.57 -5.27 -5.61
C ALA A 154 -9.91 -6.59 -6.33
N GLY A 155 -11.18 -6.92 -6.54
CA GLY A 155 -11.60 -8.22 -7.07
C GLY A 155 -11.38 -9.39 -6.11
N GLU A 156 -11.33 -9.12 -4.81
CA GLU A 156 -11.02 -10.08 -3.74
C GLU A 156 -12.24 -10.27 -2.81
N SER A 157 -12.30 -11.43 -2.15
CA SER A 157 -13.31 -11.61 -1.08
C SER A 157 -12.90 -10.87 0.19
N ARG A 158 -13.88 -10.47 1.02
CA ARG A 158 -13.65 -9.92 2.36
C ARG A 158 -12.67 -10.77 3.18
N ASN A 159 -12.84 -12.09 3.14
CA ASN A 159 -11.96 -13.00 3.86
C ASN A 159 -10.52 -12.93 3.35
N GLN A 160 -10.32 -12.78 2.05
CA GLN A 160 -8.99 -12.65 1.46
C GLN A 160 -8.35 -11.31 1.86
N VAL A 161 -9.09 -10.20 1.83
CA VAL A 161 -8.63 -8.90 2.34
C VAL A 161 -8.19 -9.01 3.81
N HIS A 162 -9.03 -9.61 4.65
CA HIS A 162 -8.68 -9.83 6.06
C HIS A 162 -7.40 -10.65 6.23
N ARG A 163 -7.21 -11.69 5.43
CA ARG A 163 -6.01 -12.54 5.48
C ARG A 163 -4.75 -11.80 5.04
N TYR A 164 -4.83 -10.94 4.01
CA TYR A 164 -3.72 -10.06 3.65
C TYR A 164 -3.39 -9.10 4.79
N ILE A 165 -4.37 -8.41 5.35
CA ILE A 165 -4.16 -7.49 6.47
C ILE A 165 -3.51 -8.21 7.66
N ARG A 166 -3.84 -9.47 7.92
CA ARG A 166 -3.17 -10.24 8.98
C ARG A 166 -1.66 -10.37 8.80
N LEU A 167 -1.14 -10.35 7.59
CA LEU A 167 0.31 -10.40 7.35
C LEU A 167 1.05 -9.19 7.94
N THR A 168 0.37 -8.04 8.14
CA THR A 168 0.99 -6.85 8.76
C THR A 168 1.35 -7.06 10.24
N GLU A 169 0.90 -8.16 10.86
CA GLU A 169 1.23 -8.53 12.24
C GLU A 169 2.47 -9.44 12.31
N LEU A 170 3.05 -9.82 11.17
CA LEU A 170 4.31 -10.57 11.14
C LEU A 170 5.49 -9.66 11.45
N ILE A 171 6.51 -10.22 12.11
CA ILE A 171 7.81 -9.54 12.23
C ILE A 171 8.42 -9.37 10.82
N PRO A 172 9.24 -8.32 10.60
CA PRO A 172 9.78 -8.00 9.27
C PRO A 172 10.48 -9.17 8.59
N GLU A 173 11.22 -9.98 9.32
CA GLU A 173 11.98 -11.11 8.81
C GLU A 173 11.05 -12.20 8.22
N LEU A 174 9.97 -12.53 8.92
CA LEU A 174 8.99 -13.50 8.41
C LEU A 174 8.21 -12.93 7.22
N LEU A 175 7.92 -11.64 7.24
CA LEU A 175 7.23 -10.99 6.13
C LEU A 175 8.09 -10.96 4.86
N ASP A 176 9.40 -10.71 4.98
CA ASP A 176 10.34 -10.80 3.86
C ASP A 176 10.44 -12.23 3.32
N MET A 177 10.34 -13.24 4.18
CA MET A 177 10.28 -14.65 3.74
C MET A 177 9.00 -14.98 2.96
N VAL A 178 7.90 -14.28 3.25
CA VAL A 178 6.66 -14.41 2.45
C VAL A 178 6.84 -13.75 1.09
N ASP A 179 7.43 -12.55 1.03
CA ASP A 179 7.68 -11.82 -0.21
C ASP A 179 8.63 -12.58 -1.15
N THR A 180 9.63 -13.25 -0.59
CA THR A 180 10.59 -14.09 -1.35
C THR A 180 10.05 -15.50 -1.66
N GLY A 181 8.84 -15.83 -1.19
CA GLY A 181 8.21 -17.12 -1.43
C GLY A 181 8.77 -18.29 -0.61
N GLN A 182 9.66 -18.02 0.36
CA GLN A 182 10.19 -19.05 1.27
C GLN A 182 9.09 -19.58 2.20
N ILE A 183 8.23 -18.70 2.69
CA ILE A 183 7.00 -19.07 3.42
C ILE A 183 5.80 -18.79 2.52
N LYS A 184 4.93 -19.79 2.35
CA LYS A 184 3.71 -19.62 1.57
C LYS A 184 2.68 -18.78 2.32
N PHE A 185 1.81 -18.10 1.59
CA PHE A 185 0.78 -17.19 2.11
C PHE A 185 -0.07 -17.81 3.23
N ASN A 186 -0.58 -19.03 3.04
CA ASN A 186 -1.47 -19.66 4.01
C ASN A 186 -0.81 -19.97 5.36
N PRO A 187 0.37 -20.61 5.42
CA PRO A 187 1.14 -20.74 6.66
C PRO A 187 1.45 -19.38 7.32
N ALA A 188 1.85 -18.37 6.53
CA ALA A 188 2.17 -17.05 7.05
C ALA A 188 0.97 -16.39 7.77
N VAL A 189 -0.23 -16.52 7.22
CA VAL A 189 -1.45 -16.03 7.88
C VAL A 189 -1.67 -16.71 9.24
N GLU A 190 -1.39 -18.02 9.36
CA GLU A 190 -1.51 -18.70 10.66
C GLU A 190 -0.43 -18.24 11.65
N LEU A 191 0.80 -18.03 11.18
CA LEU A 191 1.91 -17.52 12.00
C LEU A 191 1.66 -16.08 12.49
N SER A 192 0.91 -15.27 11.75
CA SER A 192 0.57 -13.90 12.14
C SER A 192 -0.31 -13.80 13.39
N TYR A 193 -0.80 -14.92 13.92
CA TYR A 193 -1.53 -14.98 15.19
C TYR A 193 -0.64 -15.21 16.40
N LEU A 194 0.65 -15.51 16.19
CA LEU A 194 1.64 -15.63 17.27
C LEU A 194 2.03 -14.24 17.79
N ALA A 195 2.41 -14.17 19.07
CA ALA A 195 3.03 -12.97 19.62
C ALA A 195 4.41 -12.73 18.98
N SER A 196 4.92 -11.49 18.99
CA SER A 196 6.18 -11.14 18.33
C SER A 196 7.37 -11.97 18.84
N GLU A 197 7.40 -12.31 20.15
CA GLU A 197 8.46 -13.16 20.71
C GLU A 197 8.34 -14.61 20.23
N GLU A 198 7.13 -15.16 20.18
CA GLU A 198 6.89 -16.51 19.64
C GLU A 198 7.25 -16.59 18.14
N GLN A 199 7.05 -15.50 17.39
CA GLN A 199 7.48 -15.42 15.99
C GLN A 199 9.01 -15.47 15.85
N LYS A 200 9.76 -14.82 16.76
CA LYS A 200 11.23 -14.87 16.78
C LYS A 200 11.75 -16.27 17.12
N ASP A 201 11.14 -16.90 18.13
CA ASP A 201 11.47 -18.27 18.51
C ASP A 201 11.17 -19.24 17.37
N PHE A 202 10.04 -19.05 16.69
CA PHE A 202 9.69 -19.81 15.51
C PHE A 202 10.69 -19.62 14.36
N LEU A 203 11.14 -18.38 14.12
CA LEU A 203 12.18 -18.10 13.10
C LEU A 203 13.46 -18.86 13.42
N SER A 204 13.89 -18.83 14.68
CA SER A 204 15.09 -19.57 15.14
C SER A 204 14.94 -21.10 14.94
N ALA A 205 13.75 -21.64 15.20
CA ALA A 205 13.45 -23.05 14.97
C ALA A 205 13.45 -23.41 13.49
N MET A 206 12.95 -22.52 12.62
CA MET A 206 13.02 -22.69 11.15
C MET A 206 14.46 -22.73 10.66
N ASP A 207 15.29 -21.81 11.15
CA ASP A 207 16.73 -21.76 10.77
C ASP A 207 17.43 -23.06 11.19
N TYR A 208 17.14 -23.56 12.38
CA TYR A 208 17.69 -24.84 12.84
C TYR A 208 17.22 -26.02 11.98
N ALA A 209 15.93 -26.06 11.65
CA ALA A 209 15.33 -27.14 10.87
C ALA A 209 15.63 -27.06 9.36
N GLN A 210 16.14 -25.92 8.88
CA GLN A 210 16.34 -25.62 7.45
C GLN A 210 15.13 -25.92 6.59
N ALA A 211 13.91 -25.67 7.13
CA ALA A 211 12.66 -25.99 6.48
C ALA A 211 11.56 -24.97 6.81
N ALA A 212 10.81 -24.58 5.78
CA ALA A 212 9.62 -23.75 5.94
C ALA A 212 8.42 -24.61 6.42
N PRO A 213 7.52 -24.05 7.24
CA PRO A 213 6.38 -24.79 7.77
C PRO A 213 5.34 -25.08 6.67
N SER A 214 4.76 -26.28 6.76
CA SER A 214 3.50 -26.57 6.08
C SER A 214 2.34 -25.87 6.77
N LEU A 215 1.19 -25.77 6.10
CA LEU A 215 -0.01 -25.18 6.68
C LEU A 215 -0.44 -25.91 7.97
N SER A 216 -0.38 -27.23 7.99
CA SER A 216 -0.76 -28.02 9.17
C SER A 216 0.16 -27.80 10.37
N GLN A 217 1.46 -27.61 10.12
CA GLN A 217 2.42 -27.26 11.17
C GLN A 217 2.14 -25.85 11.72
N ALA A 218 1.93 -24.86 10.84
CA ALA A 218 1.61 -23.49 11.26
C ALA A 218 0.31 -23.45 12.09
N GLN A 219 -0.73 -24.18 11.68
CA GLN A 219 -1.99 -24.29 12.44
C GLN A 219 -1.79 -24.93 13.81
N ARG A 220 -0.96 -25.98 13.89
CA ARG A 220 -0.65 -26.64 15.15
C ARG A 220 0.13 -25.72 16.09
N ILE A 221 1.12 -25.01 15.60
CA ILE A 221 1.91 -24.04 16.39
C ILE A 221 1.00 -22.94 16.93
N LYS A 222 0.16 -22.35 16.07
CA LYS A 222 -0.83 -21.34 16.50
C LYS A 222 -1.73 -21.88 17.62
N LYS A 223 -2.20 -23.12 17.51
CA LYS A 223 -3.06 -23.73 18.54
C LYS A 223 -2.32 -23.87 19.87
N LEU A 224 -1.07 -24.39 19.86
CA LEU A 224 -0.25 -24.52 21.07
C LEU A 224 0.02 -23.18 21.73
N ALA A 225 0.35 -22.13 20.95
CA ALA A 225 0.53 -20.78 21.44
C ALA A 225 -0.75 -20.24 22.12
N GLN A 226 -1.91 -20.46 21.53
CA GLN A 226 -3.20 -20.06 22.11
C GLN A 226 -3.57 -20.82 23.39
N GLU A 227 -3.10 -22.06 23.54
CA GLU A 227 -3.27 -22.89 24.74
C GLU A 227 -2.23 -22.56 25.84
N GLY A 228 -1.23 -21.72 25.55
CA GLY A 228 -0.16 -21.34 26.47
C GLY A 228 0.87 -22.46 26.70
N GLU A 229 1.03 -23.35 25.74
CA GLU A 229 1.95 -24.50 25.75
C GLU A 229 3.22 -24.24 24.88
N CYS A 230 3.52 -22.98 24.55
CA CYS A 230 4.72 -22.57 23.81
C CYS A 230 5.77 -21.97 24.74
#